data_8908590e75b9e7e993f74f779eef335e
#
_entry.id   8908590e75b9e7e993f74f779eef335e
#
_cell.length_a   1.000
_cell.length_b   1.000
_cell.length_c   1.000
_cell.angle_alpha   90.00
_cell.angle_beta   90.00
_cell.angle_gamma   90.00
#
_symmetry.space_group_name_H-M   'P 1'
#
loop_
_entity.id
_entity.type
_entity.pdbx_description
1 polymer ?
#
loop_
_entity_poly.entity_id
_entity_poly.type
_entity_poly.pdbx_seq_one_letter_code
_entity_poly.pdbx_strand_id
1 'polypeptide(L)'
;MCIRDSSYIEAATNKGYNVLLMDGQLDIAVVSMLEQKFEKVRFTRVDSDIIDNLIVKEDKKNEALEAGKQEVLSSIFKSQLPKMDKTEFNITAQALGENATPIMITQSEYMRRMKEMANIQAGMSFYGEMPDMFNLVLNSDHKLVKEVLADEDKECAAAVAPVQAEMDEVNKQRTDLKKKQEGKKDEDIPTAEKDKVNELDKKWDELKTQKEGIFADYAAKNKVVRQLIDLALLQNGMLKGEALNNFVKRSIDLIK
;
A
#
# COMPACT_ATOMS: atom_id res chain seq x y z
N MET A 1 -4.70 -9.90 19.80
CA MET A 1 -5.80 -10.49 19.01
C MET A 1 -5.48 -11.97 18.83
N CYS A 2 -6.38 -12.87 19.16
CA CYS A 2 -6.14 -14.30 18.95
C CYS A 2 -6.14 -14.57 17.45
N ILE A 3 -5.05 -15.09 16.91
CA ILE A 3 -4.91 -15.43 15.48
C ILE A 3 -6.07 -16.34 15.00
N ARG A 4 -6.65 -17.10 15.91
CA ARG A 4 -7.74 -18.06 15.62
C ARG A 4 -9.03 -17.41 15.10
N ASP A 5 -9.30 -16.16 15.47
CA ASP A 5 -10.51 -15.42 15.09
C ASP A 5 -10.22 -14.35 14.03
N SER A 6 -9.17 -14.58 13.24
CA SER A 6 -8.71 -13.64 12.23
C SER A 6 -9.60 -13.69 10.97
N SER A 7 -10.01 -12.53 10.45
CA SER A 7 -10.72 -12.42 9.18
C SER A 7 -9.93 -13.02 8.00
N TYR A 8 -8.61 -13.09 8.10
CA TYR A 8 -7.75 -13.75 7.11
C TYR A 8 -7.94 -15.26 7.09
N ILE A 9 -8.08 -15.90 8.28
CA ILE A 9 -8.37 -17.33 8.38
C ILE A 9 -9.76 -17.64 7.85
N GLU A 10 -10.75 -16.82 8.20
CA GLU A 10 -12.11 -16.94 7.68
C GLU A 10 -12.15 -16.83 6.16
N ALA A 11 -11.46 -15.84 5.57
CA ALA A 11 -11.35 -15.70 4.13
C ALA A 11 -10.71 -16.92 3.45
N ALA A 12 -9.67 -17.50 4.05
CA ALA A 12 -9.01 -18.70 3.53
C ALA A 12 -9.91 -19.95 3.60
N THR A 13 -10.56 -20.16 4.74
CA THR A 13 -11.46 -21.31 4.94
C THR A 13 -12.71 -21.23 4.07
N ASN A 14 -13.28 -20.03 3.86
CA ASN A 14 -14.42 -19.79 2.96
C ASN A 14 -14.07 -20.12 1.50
N LYS A 15 -12.80 -20.06 1.11
CA LYS A 15 -12.30 -20.51 -0.19
C LYS A 15 -11.93 -21.99 -0.24
N GLY A 16 -12.18 -22.73 0.84
CA GLY A 16 -11.91 -24.16 0.95
C GLY A 16 -10.43 -24.50 1.18
N TYR A 17 -9.63 -23.55 1.66
CA TYR A 17 -8.24 -23.80 2.02
C TYR A 17 -8.11 -24.32 3.43
N ASN A 18 -7.18 -25.26 3.65
CA ASN A 18 -6.81 -25.72 4.99
C ASN A 18 -5.79 -24.74 5.58
N VAL A 19 -6.01 -24.32 6.82
CA VAL A 19 -5.12 -23.40 7.54
C VAL A 19 -4.48 -24.17 8.70
N LEU A 20 -3.14 -24.16 8.74
CA LEU A 20 -2.38 -24.70 9.87
C LEU A 20 -2.17 -23.59 10.89
N LEU A 21 -2.51 -23.86 12.14
CA LEU A 21 -2.21 -22.97 13.26
C LEU A 21 -0.83 -23.35 13.83
N MET A 22 0.12 -22.45 13.69
CA MET A 22 1.50 -22.62 14.14
C MET A 22 1.83 -21.46 15.09
N ASP A 23 2.12 -21.78 16.35
CA ASP A 23 2.35 -20.80 17.43
C ASP A 23 3.67 -21.05 18.20
N GLY A 24 4.47 -22.00 17.72
CA GLY A 24 5.75 -22.37 18.30
C GLY A 24 6.92 -21.51 17.80
N GLN A 25 7.90 -21.28 18.65
CA GLN A 25 9.10 -20.49 18.28
C GLN A 25 9.95 -21.15 17.19
N LEU A 26 9.85 -22.45 17.00
CA LEU A 26 10.60 -23.22 16.01
C LEU A 26 9.85 -23.43 14.70
N ASP A 27 8.60 -23.01 14.61
CA ASP A 27 7.73 -23.28 13.44
C ASP A 27 8.31 -22.77 12.14
N ILE A 28 8.96 -21.60 12.14
CA ILE A 28 9.60 -21.03 10.96
C ILE A 28 10.75 -21.92 10.48
N ALA A 29 11.55 -22.44 11.39
CA ALA A 29 12.64 -23.35 11.05
C ALA A 29 12.10 -24.66 10.49
N VAL A 30 11.02 -25.19 11.09
CA VAL A 30 10.33 -26.39 10.62
C VAL A 30 9.73 -26.19 9.22
N VAL A 31 9.04 -25.08 9.00
CA VAL A 31 8.48 -24.70 7.67
C VAL A 31 9.59 -24.63 6.63
N SER A 32 10.69 -23.95 6.94
CA SER A 32 11.82 -23.83 5.99
C SER A 32 12.45 -25.16 5.67
N MET A 33 12.57 -26.07 6.67
CA MET A 33 13.07 -27.41 6.48
C MET A 33 12.10 -28.26 5.61
N LEU A 34 10.80 -28.14 5.84
CA LEU A 34 9.79 -28.85 5.05
C LEU A 34 9.78 -28.38 3.58
N GLU A 35 9.89 -27.08 3.33
CA GLU A 35 9.99 -26.53 1.97
C GLU A 35 11.25 -26.99 1.24
N GLN A 36 12.37 -27.18 1.96
CA GLN A 36 13.59 -27.75 1.37
C GLN A 36 13.45 -29.26 1.07
N LYS A 37 12.76 -29.99 1.96
CA LYS A 37 12.58 -31.43 1.82
C LYS A 37 11.55 -31.79 0.75
N PHE A 38 10.54 -30.98 0.57
CA PHE A 38 9.43 -31.16 -0.36
C PHE A 38 9.45 -30.08 -1.44
N GLU A 39 10.14 -30.30 -2.54
CA GLU A 39 10.41 -29.32 -3.60
C GLU A 39 9.18 -28.59 -4.17
N LYS A 40 7.98 -29.18 -4.04
CA LYS A 40 6.72 -28.64 -4.57
C LYS A 40 5.79 -28.07 -3.50
N VAL A 41 6.23 -28.01 -2.25
CA VAL A 41 5.42 -27.49 -1.13
C VAL A 41 5.91 -26.10 -0.78
N ARG A 42 4.97 -25.19 -0.61
CA ARG A 42 5.20 -23.84 -0.10
C ARG A 42 4.22 -23.54 1.02
N PHE A 43 4.73 -22.92 2.07
CA PHE A 43 3.92 -22.43 3.19
C PHE A 43 3.86 -20.91 3.12
N THR A 44 2.67 -20.36 3.19
CA THR A 44 2.44 -18.92 3.14
C THR A 44 1.48 -18.54 4.26
N ARG A 45 1.75 -17.48 4.98
CA ARG A 45 0.82 -16.97 5.99
C ARG A 45 -0.42 -16.39 5.34
N VAL A 46 -1.56 -16.56 5.99
CA VAL A 46 -2.85 -16.03 5.52
C VAL A 46 -2.93 -14.51 5.50
N ASP A 47 -2.06 -13.83 6.23
CA ASP A 47 -1.97 -12.36 6.31
C ASP A 47 -0.81 -11.78 5.48
N SER A 48 -0.10 -12.60 4.69
CA SER A 48 1.03 -12.12 3.88
C SER A 48 0.62 -11.41 2.61
N ASP A 49 -0.56 -11.70 2.09
CA ASP A 49 -1.17 -11.02 0.96
C ASP A 49 -2.70 -11.20 1.01
N ILE A 50 -3.41 -10.58 0.07
CA ILE A 50 -4.83 -10.86 -0.10
C ILE A 50 -5.02 -12.32 -0.52
N ILE A 51 -6.15 -12.89 -0.12
CA ILE A 51 -6.41 -14.33 -0.31
C ILE A 51 -6.34 -14.78 -1.78
N ASP A 52 -6.64 -13.90 -2.73
CA ASP A 52 -6.60 -14.22 -4.16
C ASP A 52 -5.17 -14.32 -4.70
N ASN A 53 -4.20 -13.69 -4.07
CA ASN A 53 -2.79 -13.74 -4.42
C ASN A 53 -2.02 -14.85 -3.70
N LEU A 54 -2.52 -15.34 -2.56
CA LEU A 54 -1.84 -16.38 -1.75
C LEU A 54 -1.66 -17.67 -2.54
N ILE A 55 -2.65 -18.03 -3.35
CA ILE A 55 -2.59 -19.19 -4.24
C ILE A 55 -2.93 -18.72 -5.65
N VAL A 56 -1.90 -18.63 -6.47
CA VAL A 56 -2.03 -18.19 -7.87
C VAL A 56 -2.86 -19.23 -8.63
N LYS A 57 -4.08 -18.83 -9.05
CA LYS A 57 -4.90 -19.58 -10.00
C LYS A 57 -4.79 -18.88 -11.34
N GLU A 58 -4.49 -19.63 -12.40
CA GLU A 58 -4.23 -19.11 -13.76
C GLU A 58 -5.39 -18.32 -14.38
N ASP A 59 -6.60 -18.37 -13.80
CA ASP A 59 -7.85 -17.88 -14.44
C ASP A 59 -8.35 -16.51 -13.93
N LYS A 60 -7.67 -15.81 -13.00
CA LYS A 60 -8.13 -14.51 -12.53
C LYS A 60 -7.17 -13.40 -12.90
N LYS A 61 -7.51 -12.68 -13.97
CA LYS A 61 -7.07 -11.30 -14.17
C LYS A 61 -7.92 -10.42 -13.24
N ASN A 62 -7.38 -10.03 -12.09
CA ASN A 62 -7.96 -8.92 -11.33
C ASN A 62 -7.92 -7.69 -12.24
N GLU A 63 -9.09 -7.13 -12.55
CA GLU A 63 -9.16 -5.84 -13.24
C GLU A 63 -8.48 -4.81 -12.35
N ALA A 64 -7.29 -4.38 -12.77
CA ALA A 64 -6.57 -3.34 -12.07
C ALA A 64 -7.36 -2.03 -12.21
N LEU A 65 -7.51 -1.31 -11.10
CA LEU A 65 -8.05 0.04 -11.13
C LEU A 65 -7.23 0.90 -12.11
N GLU A 66 -7.89 1.81 -12.82
CA GLU A 66 -7.22 2.77 -13.68
C GLU A 66 -6.08 3.47 -12.94
N ALA A 67 -4.90 3.57 -13.58
CA ALA A 67 -3.67 4.03 -12.92
C ALA A 67 -3.82 5.42 -12.25
N GLY A 68 -4.58 6.32 -12.86
CA GLY A 68 -4.88 7.64 -12.28
C GLY A 68 -5.66 7.55 -10.97
N LYS A 69 -6.68 6.71 -10.89
CA LYS A 69 -7.49 6.51 -9.68
C LYS A 69 -6.71 5.82 -8.57
N GLN A 70 -5.79 4.93 -8.94
CA GLN A 70 -4.89 4.30 -7.98
C GLN A 70 -3.95 5.33 -7.34
N GLU A 71 -3.39 6.24 -8.13
CA GLU A 71 -2.52 7.32 -7.62
C GLU A 71 -3.27 8.24 -6.68
N VAL A 72 -4.51 8.63 -7.03
CA VAL A 72 -5.39 9.45 -6.19
C VAL A 72 -5.65 8.78 -4.84
N LEU A 73 -6.13 7.52 -4.85
CA LEU A 73 -6.37 6.77 -3.62
C LEU A 73 -5.09 6.63 -2.77
N SER A 74 -3.97 6.32 -3.43
CA SER A 74 -2.68 6.20 -2.73
C SER A 74 -2.30 7.51 -2.03
N SER A 75 -2.43 8.64 -2.70
CA SER A 75 -2.11 9.97 -2.15
C SER A 75 -3.04 10.34 -0.98
N ILE A 76 -4.36 10.12 -1.13
CA ILE A 76 -5.36 10.38 -0.09
C ILE A 76 -5.03 9.59 1.18
N PHE A 77 -4.92 8.26 1.06
CA PHE A 77 -4.72 7.39 2.21
C PHE A 77 -3.33 7.56 2.83
N LYS A 78 -2.28 7.73 2.02
CA LYS A 78 -0.91 7.97 2.49
C LYS A 78 -0.81 9.21 3.37
N SER A 79 -1.53 10.28 3.02
CA SER A 79 -1.50 11.55 3.75
C SER A 79 -2.03 11.43 5.19
N GLN A 80 -2.90 10.45 5.47
CA GLN A 80 -3.55 10.25 6.76
C GLN A 80 -2.95 9.09 7.58
N LEU A 81 -2.00 8.34 7.02
CA LEU A 81 -1.29 7.32 7.77
C LEU A 81 -0.44 7.94 8.88
N PRO A 82 -0.51 7.41 10.12
CA PRO A 82 0.36 7.87 11.19
C PRO A 82 1.83 7.54 10.86
N LYS A 83 2.72 8.45 11.20
CA LYS A 83 4.15 8.17 11.17
C LYS A 83 4.47 7.21 12.30
N MET A 84 4.93 6.01 11.97
CA MET A 84 5.33 4.99 12.92
C MET A 84 6.83 4.74 12.78
N ASP A 85 7.51 4.59 13.92
CA ASP A 85 8.95 4.31 13.92
C ASP A 85 9.24 2.99 13.21
N LYS A 86 10.22 2.99 12.32
CA LYS A 86 10.64 1.80 11.56
C LYS A 86 9.50 1.07 10.84
N THR A 87 8.50 1.80 10.35
CA THR A 87 7.36 1.21 9.63
C THR A 87 7.06 2.01 8.36
N GLU A 88 6.97 1.31 7.24
CA GLU A 88 6.62 1.89 5.94
C GLU A 88 5.39 1.19 5.35
N PHE A 89 4.50 1.97 4.74
CA PHE A 89 3.32 1.47 4.08
C PHE A 89 3.39 1.71 2.57
N ASN A 90 3.22 0.64 1.82
CA ASN A 90 2.93 0.70 0.39
C ASN A 90 1.41 0.60 0.20
N ILE A 91 0.82 1.51 -0.57
CA ILE A 91 -0.64 1.56 -0.76
C ILE A 91 -0.98 1.07 -2.15
N THR A 92 -1.87 0.08 -2.21
CA THR A 92 -2.37 -0.49 -3.47
C THR A 92 -3.88 -0.56 -3.44
N ALA A 93 -4.52 -0.43 -4.62
CA ALA A 93 -5.95 -0.65 -4.76
C ALA A 93 -6.20 -1.89 -5.62
N GLN A 94 -7.10 -2.77 -5.18
CA GLN A 94 -7.42 -4.01 -5.86
C GLN A 94 -8.94 -4.27 -5.81
N ALA A 95 -9.47 -4.86 -6.85
CA ALA A 95 -10.87 -5.29 -6.92
C ALA A 95 -11.03 -6.61 -6.15
N LEU A 96 -11.64 -6.56 -4.96
CA LEU A 96 -11.81 -7.72 -4.07
C LEU A 96 -13.27 -8.19 -3.97
N GLY A 97 -14.17 -7.50 -4.68
CA GLY A 97 -15.61 -7.70 -4.59
C GLY A 97 -16.28 -6.81 -3.53
N GLU A 98 -17.55 -6.51 -3.74
CA GLU A 98 -18.29 -5.52 -2.93
C GLU A 98 -18.47 -5.92 -1.45
N ASN A 99 -18.50 -7.22 -1.16
CA ASN A 99 -18.72 -7.76 0.19
C ASN A 99 -17.40 -8.01 0.96
N ALA A 100 -16.24 -7.84 0.33
CA ALA A 100 -14.96 -7.96 1.03
C ALA A 100 -14.67 -6.70 1.86
N THR A 101 -13.74 -6.80 2.82
CA THR A 101 -13.35 -5.67 3.67
C THR A 101 -12.88 -4.48 2.82
N PRO A 102 -13.23 -3.22 3.20
CA PRO A 102 -12.86 -2.02 2.44
C PRO A 102 -11.36 -1.77 2.39
N ILE A 103 -10.66 -2.21 3.42
CA ILE A 103 -9.22 -1.98 3.62
C ILE A 103 -8.62 -3.11 4.45
N MET A 104 -7.40 -3.51 4.13
CA MET A 104 -6.64 -4.49 4.90
C MET A 104 -5.14 -4.16 4.87
N ILE A 105 -4.43 -4.64 5.88
CA ILE A 105 -2.97 -4.53 5.93
C ILE A 105 -2.39 -5.94 5.78
N THR A 106 -1.45 -6.11 4.86
CA THR A 106 -0.72 -7.35 4.65
C THR A 106 0.78 -7.11 4.79
N GLN A 107 1.55 -8.13 5.11
CA GLN A 107 2.99 -8.05 5.27
C GLN A 107 3.69 -9.10 4.42
N SER A 108 4.63 -8.68 3.57
CA SER A 108 5.40 -9.59 2.72
C SER A 108 6.02 -10.73 3.52
N GLU A 109 5.71 -11.96 3.15
CA GLU A 109 6.22 -13.18 3.79
C GLU A 109 7.75 -13.23 3.77
N TYR A 110 8.36 -12.84 2.66
CA TYR A 110 9.81 -12.82 2.53
C TYR A 110 10.48 -11.89 3.54
N MET A 111 10.03 -10.64 3.62
CA MET A 111 10.60 -9.65 4.55
C MET A 111 10.41 -10.07 6.01
N ARG A 112 9.24 -10.61 6.32
CA ARG A 112 8.93 -11.12 7.65
C ARG A 112 9.88 -12.26 8.05
N ARG A 113 10.02 -13.29 7.18
CA ARG A 113 10.92 -14.43 7.45
C ARG A 113 12.38 -13.96 7.59
N MET A 114 12.84 -13.02 6.77
CA MET A 114 14.20 -12.47 6.88
C MET A 114 14.44 -11.82 8.24
N LYS A 115 13.47 -11.04 8.74
CA LYS A 115 13.56 -10.42 10.08
C LYS A 115 13.52 -11.43 11.22
N GLU A 116 12.65 -12.41 11.13
CA GLU A 116 12.55 -13.46 12.15
C GLU A 116 13.84 -14.29 12.22
N MET A 117 14.43 -14.62 11.07
CA MET A 117 15.73 -15.31 11.00
C MET A 117 16.87 -14.44 11.52
N ALA A 118 16.84 -13.12 11.32
CA ALA A 118 17.83 -12.18 11.85
C ALA A 118 17.90 -12.18 13.37
N ASN A 119 16.76 -12.45 14.04
CA ASN A 119 16.71 -12.58 15.50
C ASN A 119 17.34 -13.88 16.03
N ILE A 120 17.49 -14.89 15.16
CA ILE A 120 18.02 -16.21 15.53
C ILE A 120 19.49 -16.36 15.09
N GLN A 121 19.89 -15.73 13.99
CA GLN A 121 21.23 -15.85 13.41
C GLN A 121 21.98 -14.52 13.48
N ALA A 122 23.03 -14.47 14.28
CA ALA A 122 23.86 -13.26 14.48
C ALA A 122 24.45 -12.64 13.19
N GLY A 123 24.61 -13.41 12.11
CA GLY A 123 25.11 -12.92 10.82
C GLY A 123 24.08 -12.17 9.98
N MET A 124 22.82 -12.12 10.37
CA MET A 124 21.71 -11.50 9.64
C MET A 124 21.15 -10.25 10.33
N SER A 125 21.85 -9.68 11.30
CA SER A 125 21.39 -8.54 12.11
C SER A 125 20.96 -7.32 11.28
N PHE A 126 21.52 -7.11 10.09
CA PHE A 126 21.14 -6.05 9.17
C PHE A 126 19.65 -6.08 8.82
N TYR A 127 19.06 -7.25 8.61
CA TYR A 127 17.63 -7.37 8.30
C TYR A 127 16.75 -7.00 9.51
N GLY A 128 17.23 -7.19 10.73
CA GLY A 128 16.52 -6.79 11.95
C GLY A 128 16.39 -5.27 12.13
N GLU A 129 17.31 -4.50 11.52
CA GLU A 129 17.29 -3.03 11.56
C GLU A 129 16.47 -2.38 10.45
N MET A 130 16.11 -3.14 9.41
CA MET A 130 15.28 -2.62 8.31
C MET A 130 13.87 -2.26 8.78
N PRO A 131 13.24 -1.24 8.20
CA PRO A 131 11.86 -0.91 8.50
C PRO A 131 10.91 -2.09 8.18
N ASP A 132 9.83 -2.21 8.94
CA ASP A 132 8.73 -3.11 8.61
C ASP A 132 7.96 -2.55 7.43
N MET A 133 7.89 -3.34 6.35
CA MET A 133 7.14 -2.96 5.16
C MET A 133 5.80 -3.67 5.15
N PHE A 134 4.74 -2.88 5.15
CA PHE A 134 3.37 -3.34 5.05
C PHE A 134 2.73 -2.87 3.75
N ASN A 135 1.78 -3.64 3.23
CA ASN A 135 0.91 -3.23 2.16
C ASN A 135 -0.46 -2.85 2.75
N LEU A 136 -0.89 -1.63 2.51
CA LEU A 136 -2.25 -1.19 2.77
C LEU A 136 -3.06 -1.41 1.49
N VAL A 137 -3.90 -2.42 1.49
CA VAL A 137 -4.69 -2.80 0.32
C VAL A 137 -6.09 -2.21 0.45
N LEU A 138 -6.47 -1.37 -0.50
CA LEU A 138 -7.79 -0.76 -0.62
C LEU A 138 -8.65 -1.60 -1.57
N ASN A 139 -9.85 -1.95 -1.15
CA ASN A 139 -10.80 -2.65 -2.00
C ASN A 139 -11.56 -1.65 -2.89
N SER A 140 -11.17 -1.56 -4.16
CA SER A 140 -11.78 -0.63 -5.12
C SER A 140 -13.26 -0.92 -5.44
N ASP A 141 -13.74 -2.14 -5.14
CA ASP A 141 -15.15 -2.51 -5.34
C ASP A 141 -16.03 -2.09 -4.17
N HIS A 142 -15.44 -1.88 -3.00
CA HIS A 142 -16.20 -1.58 -1.81
C HIS A 142 -16.84 -0.19 -1.87
N LYS A 143 -18.13 -0.12 -1.44
CA LYS A 143 -18.94 1.11 -1.48
C LYS A 143 -18.23 2.32 -0.87
N LEU A 144 -17.63 2.18 0.32
CA LEU A 144 -16.95 3.28 1.00
C LEU A 144 -15.73 3.81 0.25
N VAL A 145 -14.99 2.96 -0.46
CA VAL A 145 -13.83 3.38 -1.28
C VAL A 145 -14.30 4.09 -2.55
N LYS A 146 -15.38 3.59 -3.17
CA LYS A 146 -16.03 4.26 -4.31
C LYS A 146 -16.59 5.63 -3.92
N GLU A 147 -17.18 5.76 -2.73
CA GLU A 147 -17.67 7.03 -2.19
C GLU A 147 -16.53 8.03 -1.99
N VAL A 148 -15.39 7.60 -1.44
CA VAL A 148 -14.20 8.47 -1.27
C VAL A 148 -13.72 9.01 -2.63
N LEU A 149 -13.66 8.17 -3.67
CA LEU A 149 -13.29 8.62 -5.02
C LEU A 149 -14.32 9.59 -5.61
N ALA A 150 -15.61 9.30 -5.47
CA ALA A 150 -16.67 10.15 -6.01
C ALA A 150 -16.75 11.52 -5.30
N ASP A 151 -16.45 11.56 -4.01
CA ASP A 151 -16.40 12.81 -3.24
C ASP A 151 -15.14 13.61 -3.58
N GLU A 152 -14.01 12.93 -3.74
CA GLU A 152 -12.76 13.56 -4.18
C GLU A 152 -12.94 14.22 -5.55
N ASP A 153 -13.49 13.50 -6.53
CA ASP A 153 -13.77 14.06 -7.85
C ASP A 153 -14.60 15.35 -7.78
N LYS A 154 -15.56 15.45 -6.85
CA LYS A 154 -16.39 16.66 -6.71
C LYS A 154 -15.67 17.81 -6.01
N GLU A 155 -14.90 17.49 -4.97
CA GLU A 155 -14.27 18.51 -4.12
C GLU A 155 -12.92 19.00 -4.66
N CYS A 156 -12.14 18.11 -5.31
CA CYS A 156 -10.78 18.39 -5.73
C CYS A 156 -10.64 18.74 -7.22
N ALA A 157 -11.60 18.37 -8.09
CA ALA A 157 -11.46 18.55 -9.54
C ALA A 157 -11.07 19.97 -9.96
N ALA A 158 -11.70 20.98 -9.38
CA ALA A 158 -11.42 22.39 -9.71
C ALA A 158 -9.99 22.82 -9.31
N ALA A 159 -9.46 22.28 -8.22
CA ALA A 159 -8.12 22.58 -7.74
C ALA A 159 -7.04 21.73 -8.45
N VAL A 160 -7.36 20.49 -8.78
CA VAL A 160 -6.44 19.54 -9.43
C VAL A 160 -6.27 19.85 -10.92
N ALA A 161 -7.34 20.25 -11.62
CA ALA A 161 -7.31 20.46 -13.07
C ALA A 161 -6.18 21.38 -13.56
N PRO A 162 -5.94 22.59 -13.00
CA PRO A 162 -4.87 23.46 -13.44
C PRO A 162 -3.48 22.85 -13.18
N VAL A 163 -3.29 22.19 -12.04
CA VAL A 163 -2.03 21.54 -11.69
C VAL A 163 -1.75 20.36 -12.62
N GLN A 164 -2.77 19.56 -12.94
CA GLN A 164 -2.65 18.43 -13.86
C GLN A 164 -2.31 18.92 -15.29
N ALA A 165 -2.96 19.98 -15.76
CA ALA A 165 -2.65 20.54 -17.09
C ALA A 165 -1.18 21.03 -17.19
N GLU A 166 -0.68 21.64 -16.12
CA GLU A 166 0.73 22.07 -16.06
C GLU A 166 1.69 20.88 -15.98
N MET A 167 1.34 19.83 -15.21
CA MET A 167 2.08 18.57 -15.16
C MET A 167 2.15 17.92 -16.54
N ASP A 168 1.05 17.85 -17.27
CA ASP A 168 1.00 17.25 -18.61
C ASP A 168 1.91 17.99 -19.60
N GLU A 169 1.94 19.32 -19.56
CA GLU A 169 2.82 20.14 -20.39
C GLU A 169 4.30 19.92 -20.02
N VAL A 170 4.64 19.92 -18.72
CA VAL A 170 6.00 19.62 -18.24
C VAL A 170 6.43 18.23 -18.66
N ASN A 171 5.55 17.23 -18.52
CA ASN A 171 5.84 15.86 -18.91
C ASN A 171 6.08 15.69 -20.39
N LYS A 172 5.32 16.40 -21.23
CA LYS A 172 5.52 16.45 -22.69
C LYS A 172 6.91 17.02 -23.02
N GLN A 173 7.29 18.14 -22.42
CA GLN A 173 8.60 18.76 -22.65
C GLN A 173 9.74 17.84 -22.18
N ARG A 174 9.60 17.18 -21.04
CA ARG A 174 10.57 16.17 -20.52
C ARG A 174 10.73 15.01 -21.50
N THR A 175 9.61 14.48 -21.98
CA THR A 175 9.60 13.33 -22.90
C THR A 175 10.26 13.69 -24.24
N ASP A 176 9.98 14.87 -24.77
CA ASP A 176 10.55 15.35 -26.03
C ASP A 176 12.07 15.58 -25.91
N LEU A 177 12.55 16.10 -24.78
CA LEU A 177 13.98 16.26 -24.52
C LEU A 177 14.68 14.90 -24.33
N LYS A 178 14.09 13.99 -23.56
CA LYS A 178 14.63 12.63 -23.36
C LYS A 178 14.72 11.85 -24.68
N LYS A 179 13.72 11.95 -25.55
CA LYS A 179 13.74 11.34 -26.88
C LYS A 179 14.88 11.89 -27.76
N LYS A 180 15.19 13.21 -27.68
CA LYS A 180 16.32 13.81 -28.41
C LYS A 180 17.68 13.37 -27.90
N GLN A 181 17.74 12.91 -26.65
CA GLN A 181 18.94 12.39 -26.01
C GLN A 181 19.11 10.88 -26.16
N GLU A 182 18.05 10.18 -26.58
CA GLU A 182 18.06 8.73 -26.75
C GLU A 182 19.13 8.32 -27.78
N GLY A 183 20.00 7.37 -27.39
CA GLY A 183 21.13 6.91 -28.21
C GLY A 183 22.40 7.77 -28.19
N LYS A 184 22.38 8.93 -27.51
CA LYS A 184 23.59 9.75 -27.31
C LYS A 184 24.31 9.31 -26.02
N LYS A 185 25.65 9.40 -26.02
CA LYS A 185 26.43 9.24 -24.79
C LYS A 185 26.24 10.48 -23.92
N ASP A 186 26.34 10.31 -22.62
CA ASP A 186 26.16 11.41 -21.65
C ASP A 186 27.10 12.58 -21.88
N GLU A 187 28.29 12.31 -22.42
CA GLU A 187 29.32 13.30 -22.81
C GLU A 187 28.91 14.13 -24.04
N ASP A 188 28.06 13.59 -24.91
CA ASP A 188 27.61 14.23 -26.17
C ASP A 188 26.35 15.09 -25.96
N ILE A 189 25.75 15.10 -24.75
CA ILE A 189 24.56 15.88 -24.45
C ILE A 189 24.99 17.27 -23.96
N PRO A 190 24.54 18.36 -24.64
CA PRO A 190 24.88 19.72 -24.22
C PRO A 190 24.44 20.00 -22.76
N THR A 191 25.29 20.69 -22.01
CA THR A 191 25.00 21.06 -20.61
C THR A 191 23.67 21.80 -20.47
N ALA A 192 23.35 22.70 -21.42
CA ALA A 192 22.10 23.43 -21.43
C ALA A 192 20.85 22.52 -21.57
N GLU A 193 20.98 21.39 -22.27
CA GLU A 193 19.87 20.40 -22.34
C GLU A 193 19.75 19.61 -21.06
N LYS A 194 20.85 19.26 -20.40
CA LYS A 194 20.85 18.61 -19.07
C LYS A 194 20.22 19.51 -18.01
N ASP A 195 20.64 20.79 -17.99
CA ASP A 195 20.11 21.77 -17.04
C ASP A 195 18.61 21.97 -17.23
N LYS A 196 18.14 22.00 -18.47
CA LYS A 196 16.71 22.11 -18.77
C LYS A 196 15.91 20.87 -18.35
N VAL A 197 16.47 19.67 -18.49
CA VAL A 197 15.83 18.45 -17.95
C VAL A 197 15.74 18.51 -16.44
N ASN A 198 16.82 18.94 -15.75
CA ASN A 198 16.84 19.08 -14.30
C ASN A 198 15.83 20.14 -13.81
N GLU A 199 15.67 21.24 -14.51
CA GLU A 199 14.65 22.27 -14.20
C GLU A 199 13.23 21.70 -14.35
N LEU A 200 12.97 20.95 -15.43
CA LEU A 200 11.67 20.33 -15.66
C LEU A 200 11.40 19.22 -14.63
N ASP A 201 12.42 18.45 -14.23
CA ASP A 201 12.27 17.45 -13.18
C ASP A 201 11.92 18.09 -11.82
N LYS A 202 12.58 19.19 -11.44
CA LYS A 202 12.23 19.96 -10.24
C LYS A 202 10.81 20.51 -10.30
N LYS A 203 10.43 21.10 -11.43
CA LYS A 203 9.08 21.64 -11.63
C LYS A 203 8.03 20.52 -11.53
N TRP A 204 8.31 19.36 -12.09
CA TRP A 204 7.45 18.18 -11.96
C TRP A 204 7.25 17.77 -10.50
N ASP A 205 8.32 17.70 -9.72
CA ASP A 205 8.26 17.33 -8.31
C ASP A 205 7.51 18.37 -7.47
N GLU A 206 7.66 19.66 -7.78
CA GLU A 206 6.90 20.75 -7.16
C GLU A 206 5.40 20.62 -7.43
N LEU A 207 5.01 20.42 -8.70
CA LEU A 207 3.62 20.22 -9.10
C LEU A 207 3.02 18.95 -8.49
N LYS A 208 3.80 17.87 -8.44
CA LYS A 208 3.39 16.65 -7.76
C LYS A 208 3.12 16.87 -6.28
N THR A 209 4.02 17.57 -5.60
CA THR A 209 3.84 17.94 -4.19
C THR A 209 2.60 18.82 -3.97
N GLN A 210 2.35 19.75 -4.88
CA GLN A 210 1.15 20.59 -4.84
C GLN A 210 -0.13 19.76 -5.01
N LYS A 211 -0.16 18.84 -5.96
CA LYS A 211 -1.27 17.92 -6.19
C LYS A 211 -1.51 17.01 -4.97
N GLU A 212 -0.44 16.44 -4.41
CA GLU A 212 -0.50 15.64 -3.18
C GLU A 212 -1.03 16.46 -1.99
N GLY A 213 -0.69 17.75 -1.92
CA GLY A 213 -1.21 18.68 -0.91
C GLY A 213 -2.72 18.86 -1.00
N ILE A 214 -3.28 19.01 -2.21
CA ILE A 214 -4.74 19.12 -2.43
C ILE A 214 -5.44 17.85 -1.91
N PHE A 215 -4.91 16.67 -2.22
CA PHE A 215 -5.48 15.41 -1.73
C PHE A 215 -5.34 15.24 -0.21
N ALA A 216 -4.25 15.74 0.38
CA ALA A 216 -4.05 15.71 1.82
C ALA A 216 -5.05 16.59 2.55
N ASP A 217 -5.35 17.79 2.02
CA ASP A 217 -6.34 18.72 2.57
C ASP A 217 -7.76 18.15 2.51
N TYR A 218 -8.10 17.47 1.41
CA TYR A 218 -9.34 16.72 1.27
C TYR A 218 -9.41 15.59 2.31
N ALA A 219 -8.38 14.74 2.35
CA ALA A 219 -8.32 13.59 3.23
C ALA A 219 -8.43 13.98 4.72
N ALA A 220 -7.84 15.11 5.13
CA ALA A 220 -7.91 15.62 6.49
C ALA A 220 -9.34 15.98 6.92
N LYS A 221 -10.20 16.38 5.96
CA LYS A 221 -11.62 16.72 6.20
C LYS A 221 -12.53 15.49 6.11
N ASN A 222 -12.11 14.46 5.37
CA ASN A 222 -12.91 13.26 5.13
C ASN A 222 -12.80 12.28 6.31
N LYS A 223 -13.88 12.18 7.08
CA LYS A 223 -13.94 11.31 8.28
C LYS A 223 -13.85 9.81 7.91
N VAL A 224 -14.32 9.41 6.72
CA VAL A 224 -14.33 8.01 6.28
C VAL A 224 -12.92 7.51 6.04
N VAL A 225 -12.06 8.29 5.37
CA VAL A 225 -10.65 7.93 5.11
C VAL A 225 -9.94 7.62 6.41
N ARG A 226 -10.03 8.52 7.40
CA ARG A 226 -9.38 8.32 8.69
C ARG A 226 -9.93 7.11 9.44
N GLN A 227 -11.24 6.91 9.40
CA GLN A 227 -11.90 5.80 10.07
C GLN A 227 -11.47 4.45 9.47
N LEU A 228 -11.36 4.36 8.15
CA LEU A 228 -10.91 3.15 7.46
C LEU A 228 -9.46 2.80 7.82
N ILE A 229 -8.57 3.79 7.83
CA ILE A 229 -7.16 3.59 8.22
C ILE A 229 -7.08 3.06 9.65
N ASP A 230 -7.76 3.70 10.58
CA ASP A 230 -7.72 3.32 11.98
C ASP A 230 -8.33 1.93 12.22
N LEU A 231 -9.38 1.54 11.46
CA LEU A 231 -9.91 0.17 11.49
C LEU A 231 -8.88 -0.85 11.04
N ALA A 232 -8.16 -0.60 9.95
CA ALA A 232 -7.13 -1.51 9.46
C ALA A 232 -5.96 -1.63 10.46
N LEU A 233 -5.52 -0.50 11.03
CA LEU A 233 -4.49 -0.48 12.07
C LEU A 233 -4.93 -1.22 13.34
N LEU A 234 -6.19 -1.04 13.77
CA LEU A 234 -6.76 -1.73 14.93
C LEU A 234 -6.78 -3.24 14.71
N GLN A 235 -7.22 -3.69 13.53
CA GLN A 235 -7.32 -5.09 13.16
C GLN A 235 -5.95 -5.79 13.19
N ASN A 236 -4.87 -5.04 12.93
CA ASN A 236 -3.49 -5.53 12.97
C ASN A 236 -2.77 -5.24 14.30
N GLY A 237 -3.48 -4.77 15.35
CA GLY A 237 -2.92 -4.46 16.64
C GLY A 237 -1.94 -3.27 16.66
N MET A 238 -1.97 -2.45 15.59
CA MET A 238 -1.08 -1.30 15.40
C MET A 238 -1.67 0.00 15.96
N LEU A 239 -2.99 0.05 16.24
CA LEU A 239 -3.66 1.21 16.82
C LEU A 239 -3.64 1.13 18.34
N LYS A 240 -2.92 2.03 19.02
CA LYS A 240 -2.71 2.02 20.46
C LYS A 240 -2.80 3.43 21.07
N GLY A 241 -2.95 3.49 22.39
CA GLY A 241 -2.84 4.73 23.16
C GLY A 241 -3.85 5.79 22.75
N GLU A 242 -3.38 7.02 22.56
CA GLU A 242 -4.20 8.16 22.21
C GLU A 242 -4.92 8.00 20.86
N ALA A 243 -4.26 7.39 19.87
CA ALA A 243 -4.86 7.13 18.57
C ALA A 243 -6.10 6.22 18.68
N LEU A 244 -6.03 5.18 19.51
CA LEU A 244 -7.16 4.30 19.80
C LEU A 244 -8.30 5.07 20.50
N ASN A 245 -7.99 5.91 21.48
CA ASN A 245 -9.01 6.72 22.15
C ASN A 245 -9.71 7.68 21.19
N ASN A 246 -8.97 8.31 20.28
CA ASN A 246 -9.51 9.20 19.27
C ASN A 246 -10.37 8.46 18.24
N PHE A 247 -9.97 7.25 17.86
CA PHE A 247 -10.77 6.37 17.02
C PHE A 247 -12.12 6.02 17.67
N VAL A 248 -12.12 5.63 18.95
CA VAL A 248 -13.36 5.32 19.70
C VAL A 248 -14.29 6.53 19.74
N LYS A 249 -13.77 7.73 20.03
CA LYS A 249 -14.57 8.98 20.05
C LYS A 249 -15.24 9.23 18.68
N ARG A 250 -14.46 9.15 17.59
CA ARG A 250 -15.01 9.33 16.23
C ARG A 250 -16.04 8.28 15.87
N SER A 251 -15.83 7.02 16.27
CA SER A 251 -16.79 5.94 16.03
C SER A 251 -18.14 6.21 16.69
N ILE A 252 -18.14 6.75 17.92
CA ILE A 252 -19.37 7.15 18.61
C ILE A 252 -20.08 8.29 17.88
N ASP A 253 -19.33 9.26 17.35
CA ASP A 253 -19.90 10.39 16.61
C ASP A 253 -20.51 9.98 15.24
N LEU A 254 -20.03 8.87 14.66
CA LEU A 254 -20.58 8.32 13.41
C LEU A 254 -21.86 7.50 13.63
N ILE A 255 -22.14 7.05 14.85
CA ILE A 255 -23.33 6.24 15.20
C ILE A 255 -24.51 7.16 15.57
N LYS A 256 -24.25 8.41 15.95
CA LYS A 256 -25.28 9.41 16.26
C LYS A 256 -25.88 10.00 14.99
#